data_4580014864ba9459c30495d780082523
#
_entry.id   4580014864ba9459c30495d780082523
#
_cell.length_a   1.000
_cell.length_b   1.000
_cell.length_c   1.000
_cell.angle_alpha   90.00
_cell.angle_beta   90.00
_cell.angle_gamma   90.00
#
_symmetry.space_group_name_H-M   'P 1'
#
loop_
_entity.id
_entity.type
_entity.pdbx_description
1 polymer ?
#
loop_
_entity_poly.entity_id
_entity_poly.type
_entity_poly.pdbx_seq_one_letter_code
_entity_poly.pdbx_strand_id
1 'polypeptide(L)'
;MNRREFMQTALGAAALTMDTSAAADAPQQRPAPMIGIQVGAVSFVDEGIDPVLDRFQKEADINGLFIATFSYGRGIAGRQVPGQPLPDHGKQEYDTAFHGGNFATTHERFYARTSLRKIQAPDHPGFDVLASVLPKAQSRNMKTFCWYEDVFRRDLEGIDGLQEVTLSGKKAGTLCFHNPEVQAFWQALTEDYLHSYPVDGLMWGSERQGPFNNALGASHGGAGTNPSEVSCFCEFCKREAKARGIDVQRAVEGYTRLAALVRQSRAASRPNDGYFVSYWRLLVQYPEILAWEKLWNDGQHSTYASIHQFAKSIRPTVMVGWHIWHNNSFSPFYRAEQDYAEFRKHSEFLKVVMYNNCGGPRLASCVNSTSHTIFGDFSPEEVLNSTYKVLDYKEPNLAELPRKGLSADYVERETRRAVTGVSSQSEPGGAVRIWPGIDVDIPTGQNEKKTEPQDVCEAVQAAFRAGADGVILSRKYSEMRLANLRAAGEGLKV
;
A
#
# COMPACT_ATOMS: atom_id res chain seq x y z
N MET A 1 17.18 -20.68 59.90
CA MET A 1 15.97 -21.35 59.40
C MET A 1 16.25 -21.77 57.95
N ASN A 2 16.26 -23.07 57.75
CA ASN A 2 16.82 -23.70 56.55
C ASN A 2 15.71 -23.94 55.52
N ARG A 3 16.00 -23.78 54.23
CA ARG A 3 15.07 -23.92 53.09
C ARG A 3 14.36 -25.27 52.95
N ARG A 4 14.56 -26.20 53.87
CA ARG A 4 13.92 -27.55 53.89
C ARG A 4 12.70 -27.70 54.74
N GLU A 5 12.34 -26.74 55.59
CA GLU A 5 11.19 -26.83 56.51
C GLU A 5 9.90 -26.21 55.99
N PHE A 6 9.91 -25.64 54.77
CA PHE A 6 8.72 -25.01 54.16
C PHE A 6 7.94 -25.92 53.20
N MET A 7 8.32 -27.18 53.08
CA MET A 7 7.72 -28.14 52.12
C MET A 7 6.99 -29.31 52.73
N GLN A 8 6.62 -29.27 54.02
CA GLN A 8 5.94 -30.40 54.67
C GLN A 8 4.61 -30.12 55.39
N THR A 9 3.95 -29.01 55.12
CA THR A 9 2.63 -28.72 55.74
C THR A 9 1.64 -28.21 54.72
N ALA A 10 1.23 -29.03 53.73
CA ALA A 10 0.01 -28.85 52.95
C ALA A 10 -0.34 -30.14 52.20
N LEU A 11 -0.59 -31.21 52.92
CA LEU A 11 -1.26 -32.40 52.42
C LEU A 11 -2.39 -32.73 53.39
N GLY A 12 -3.60 -32.38 53.00
CA GLY A 12 -4.84 -32.77 53.68
C GLY A 12 -5.95 -31.80 53.44
N ALA A 13 -6.79 -32.04 52.45
CA ALA A 13 -8.23 -32.06 52.53
C ALA A 13 -8.91 -31.77 51.16
N ALA A 14 -9.93 -32.60 50.94
CA ALA A 14 -11.06 -32.40 50.02
C ALA A 14 -10.85 -32.65 48.52
N ALA A 15 -10.98 -33.90 48.14
CA ALA A 15 -11.46 -34.26 46.79
C ALA A 15 -12.91 -33.77 46.63
N LEU A 16 -13.10 -32.60 46.08
CA LEU A 16 -14.32 -32.18 45.43
C LEU A 16 -14.18 -32.52 43.95
N THR A 17 -14.88 -33.56 43.51
CA THR A 17 -15.08 -33.85 42.09
C THR A 17 -15.87 -32.71 41.48
N MET A 18 -15.17 -31.73 40.90
CA MET A 18 -15.76 -30.84 39.93
C MET A 18 -15.81 -31.58 38.61
N ASP A 19 -17.00 -31.92 38.21
CA ASP A 19 -17.35 -32.40 36.89
C ASP A 19 -17.11 -31.24 35.91
N THR A 20 -15.87 -31.11 35.42
CA THR A 20 -15.56 -30.21 34.32
C THR A 20 -16.01 -30.90 33.05
N SER A 21 -17.31 -30.84 32.75
CA SER A 21 -17.76 -30.94 31.38
C SER A 21 -17.15 -29.76 30.63
N ALA A 22 -15.98 -29.95 30.05
CA ALA A 22 -15.43 -29.06 29.05
C ALA A 22 -16.47 -29.02 27.91
N ALA A 23 -17.29 -27.97 27.92
CA ALA A 23 -18.03 -27.62 26.72
C ALA A 23 -16.97 -27.45 25.64
N ALA A 24 -16.88 -28.42 24.73
CA ALA A 24 -16.10 -28.25 23.52
C ALA A 24 -16.61 -26.98 22.84
N ASP A 25 -15.79 -25.95 22.80
CA ASP A 25 -16.09 -24.75 22.04
C ASP A 25 -16.46 -25.22 20.63
N ALA A 26 -17.72 -25.01 20.26
CA ALA A 26 -18.16 -25.25 18.89
C ALA A 26 -17.21 -24.46 17.98
N PRO A 27 -16.69 -25.07 16.90
CA PRO A 27 -15.76 -24.40 16.01
C PRO A 27 -16.42 -23.09 15.58
N GLN A 28 -15.85 -21.95 16.00
CA GLN A 28 -16.30 -20.65 15.55
C GLN A 28 -16.22 -20.67 14.04
N GLN A 29 -17.37 -20.65 13.38
CA GLN A 29 -17.42 -20.56 11.92
C GLN A 29 -16.63 -19.32 11.51
N ARG A 30 -15.55 -19.51 10.75
CA ARG A 30 -14.81 -18.39 10.17
C ARG A 30 -15.81 -17.55 9.37
N PRO A 31 -15.80 -16.21 9.54
CA PRO A 31 -16.66 -15.35 8.74
C PRO A 31 -16.39 -15.60 7.25
N ALA A 32 -17.41 -15.45 6.41
CA ALA A 32 -17.25 -15.57 4.97
C ALA A 32 -16.09 -14.69 4.47
N PRO A 33 -15.27 -15.17 3.53
CA PRO A 33 -14.13 -14.43 3.03
C PRO A 33 -14.56 -13.11 2.38
N MET A 34 -13.73 -12.09 2.48
CA MET A 34 -13.92 -10.85 1.74
C MET A 34 -13.51 -11.05 0.28
N ILE A 35 -14.44 -10.87 -0.64
CA ILE A 35 -14.17 -10.81 -2.08
C ILE A 35 -14.41 -9.39 -2.52
N GLY A 36 -13.34 -8.61 -2.46
CA GLY A 36 -13.36 -7.18 -2.75
C GLY A 36 -13.01 -6.86 -4.20
N ILE A 37 -13.47 -5.72 -4.69
CA ILE A 37 -13.04 -5.14 -5.96
C ILE A 37 -12.78 -3.64 -5.80
N GLN A 38 -11.71 -3.14 -6.41
CA GLN A 38 -11.44 -1.71 -6.50
C GLN A 38 -12.19 -1.11 -7.71
N VAL A 39 -12.96 -0.04 -7.48
CA VAL A 39 -13.81 0.57 -8.49
C VAL A 39 -13.86 2.08 -8.35
N GLY A 40 -13.78 2.80 -9.47
CA GLY A 40 -13.91 4.25 -9.53
C GLY A 40 -15.34 4.69 -9.88
N ALA A 41 -15.65 5.97 -9.60
CA ALA A 41 -16.93 6.60 -9.96
C ALA A 41 -17.26 6.45 -11.45
N VAL A 42 -16.24 6.52 -12.30
CA VAL A 42 -16.35 6.41 -13.76
C VAL A 42 -17.07 5.13 -14.22
N SER A 43 -16.84 3.99 -13.54
CA SER A 43 -17.49 2.73 -13.90
C SER A 43 -19.01 2.78 -13.72
N PHE A 44 -19.46 3.39 -12.64
CA PHE A 44 -20.89 3.56 -12.37
C PHE A 44 -21.56 4.59 -13.27
N VAL A 45 -20.83 5.62 -13.67
CA VAL A 45 -21.31 6.64 -14.62
C VAL A 45 -21.43 6.06 -16.03
N ASP A 46 -20.47 5.26 -16.46
CA ASP A 46 -20.41 4.72 -17.81
C ASP A 46 -21.39 3.54 -18.05
N GLU A 47 -21.60 2.69 -17.05
CA GLU A 47 -22.33 1.43 -17.19
C GLU A 47 -23.61 1.36 -16.35
N GLY A 48 -23.83 2.33 -15.45
CA GLY A 48 -24.91 2.31 -14.47
C GLY A 48 -24.57 1.49 -13.23
N ILE A 49 -25.14 1.88 -12.08
CA ILE A 49 -24.78 1.28 -10.79
C ILE A 49 -25.29 -0.17 -10.72
N ASP A 50 -26.57 -0.42 -10.99
CA ASP A 50 -27.18 -1.74 -10.87
C ASP A 50 -26.50 -2.77 -11.80
N PRO A 51 -26.29 -2.50 -13.09
CA PRO A 51 -25.60 -3.42 -13.98
C PRO A 51 -24.17 -3.77 -13.52
N VAL A 52 -23.42 -2.79 -12.97
CA VAL A 52 -22.08 -3.03 -12.46
C VAL A 52 -22.11 -3.93 -11.22
N LEU A 53 -22.97 -3.64 -10.24
CA LEU A 53 -23.09 -4.43 -9.02
C LEU A 53 -23.59 -5.86 -9.29
N ASP A 54 -24.59 -6.02 -10.17
CA ASP A 54 -25.10 -7.34 -10.56
C ASP A 54 -24.02 -8.17 -11.26
N ARG A 55 -23.22 -7.54 -12.13
CA ARG A 55 -22.06 -8.19 -12.77
C ARG A 55 -21.02 -8.64 -11.76
N PHE A 56 -20.70 -7.81 -10.79
CA PHE A 56 -19.73 -8.14 -9.74
C PHE A 56 -20.15 -9.40 -8.96
N GLN A 57 -21.40 -9.48 -8.55
CA GLN A 57 -21.91 -10.66 -7.84
C GLN A 57 -21.96 -11.90 -8.76
N LYS A 58 -22.43 -11.74 -10.01
CA LYS A 58 -22.58 -12.84 -10.94
C LYS A 58 -21.25 -13.44 -11.41
N GLU A 59 -20.26 -12.58 -11.73
CA GLU A 59 -19.01 -13.04 -12.37
C GLU A 59 -17.96 -13.49 -11.36
N ALA A 60 -17.95 -12.91 -10.13
CA ALA A 60 -16.87 -13.17 -9.18
C ALA A 60 -17.30 -13.18 -7.69
N ASP A 61 -18.58 -13.36 -7.39
CA ASP A 61 -19.11 -13.40 -6.02
C ASP A 61 -18.65 -12.22 -5.14
N ILE A 62 -18.45 -11.04 -5.74
CA ILE A 62 -17.97 -9.84 -5.04
C ILE A 62 -18.97 -9.46 -3.93
N ASN A 63 -18.44 -9.33 -2.69
CA ASN A 63 -19.20 -8.92 -1.51
C ASN A 63 -18.64 -7.65 -0.84
N GLY A 64 -17.60 -7.04 -1.43
CA GLY A 64 -16.98 -5.82 -0.92
C GLY A 64 -16.54 -4.86 -2.03
N LEU A 65 -16.92 -3.58 -1.90
CA LEU A 65 -16.56 -2.51 -2.83
C LEU A 65 -15.50 -1.61 -2.17
N PHE A 66 -14.36 -1.44 -2.82
CA PHE A 66 -13.33 -0.47 -2.47
C PHE A 66 -13.43 0.68 -3.47
N ILE A 67 -14.28 1.66 -3.12
CA ILE A 67 -14.64 2.76 -4.01
C ILE A 67 -13.55 3.84 -3.93
N ALA A 68 -12.94 4.18 -5.07
CA ALA A 68 -12.00 5.30 -5.15
C ALA A 68 -12.75 6.61 -4.89
N THR A 69 -12.70 7.06 -3.63
CA THR A 69 -13.40 8.28 -3.18
C THR A 69 -12.55 9.53 -3.29
N PHE A 70 -11.23 9.42 -3.14
CA PHE A 70 -10.33 10.55 -3.28
C PHE A 70 -9.03 10.14 -3.96
N SER A 71 -8.72 10.79 -5.08
CA SER A 71 -7.44 10.69 -5.77
C SER A 71 -7.32 11.70 -6.90
N TYR A 72 -6.13 12.27 -7.09
CA TYR A 72 -5.78 13.02 -8.30
C TYR A 72 -5.08 12.13 -9.34
N GLY A 73 -4.99 10.84 -9.10
CA GLY A 73 -4.38 9.87 -10.00
C GLY A 73 -5.36 9.30 -11.02
N ARG A 74 -5.22 9.66 -12.30
CA ARG A 74 -6.02 9.08 -13.39
C ARG A 74 -5.96 7.55 -13.42
N GLY A 75 -4.79 6.97 -13.16
CA GLY A 75 -4.61 5.53 -13.08
C GLY A 75 -5.38 4.85 -11.93
N ILE A 76 -5.95 5.61 -10.99
CA ILE A 76 -6.70 5.13 -9.84
C ILE A 76 -8.22 5.30 -10.07
N ALA A 77 -8.67 6.50 -10.41
CA ALA A 77 -10.09 6.85 -10.44
C ALA A 77 -10.67 7.12 -11.85
N GLY A 78 -9.82 7.32 -12.87
CA GLY A 78 -10.25 7.59 -14.24
C GLY A 78 -10.50 6.33 -15.08
N ARG A 79 -10.84 6.53 -16.36
CA ARG A 79 -10.84 5.47 -17.38
C ARG A 79 -9.41 5.05 -17.71
N GLN A 80 -9.27 4.22 -18.72
CA GLN A 80 -7.96 3.79 -19.20
C GLN A 80 -7.16 4.97 -19.79
N VAL A 81 -5.86 4.94 -19.61
CA VAL A 81 -4.96 5.97 -20.14
C VAL A 81 -4.66 5.74 -21.62
N PRO A 82 -4.44 6.79 -22.44
CA PRO A 82 -4.04 6.64 -23.83
C PRO A 82 -2.83 5.72 -24.00
N GLY A 83 -2.87 4.85 -25.01
CA GLY A 83 -1.81 3.90 -25.32
C GLY A 83 -1.90 2.56 -24.58
N GLN A 84 -2.82 2.42 -23.63
CA GLN A 84 -3.11 1.14 -22.98
C GLN A 84 -4.34 0.47 -23.62
N PRO A 85 -4.45 -0.88 -23.58
CA PRO A 85 -5.65 -1.57 -24.06
C PRO A 85 -6.91 -1.10 -23.34
N LEU A 86 -7.99 -0.94 -24.08
CA LEU A 86 -9.30 -0.69 -23.49
C LEU A 86 -9.90 -2.02 -22.98
N PRO A 87 -10.68 -2.02 -21.88
CA PRO A 87 -11.42 -3.18 -21.43
C PRO A 87 -12.52 -3.55 -22.43
N ASP A 88 -13.12 -4.73 -22.28
CA ASP A 88 -14.22 -5.21 -23.13
C ASP A 88 -15.62 -4.79 -22.62
N HIS A 89 -15.68 -3.76 -21.77
CA HIS A 89 -16.89 -3.17 -21.21
C HIS A 89 -16.71 -1.68 -20.93
N GLY A 90 -17.75 -0.99 -20.49
CA GLY A 90 -17.74 0.45 -20.25
C GLY A 90 -17.65 1.26 -21.55
N LYS A 91 -17.33 2.53 -21.43
CA LYS A 91 -17.06 3.36 -22.60
C LYS A 91 -15.70 3.02 -23.21
N GLN A 92 -15.69 2.81 -24.51
CA GLN A 92 -14.49 2.53 -25.30
C GLN A 92 -13.72 3.84 -25.62
N GLU A 93 -13.37 4.58 -24.57
CA GLU A 93 -12.73 5.89 -24.63
C GLU A 93 -11.61 6.00 -23.62
N TYR A 94 -10.52 6.67 -24.04
CA TYR A 94 -9.44 7.02 -23.11
C TYR A 94 -9.81 8.24 -22.28
N ASP A 95 -9.27 8.31 -21.07
CA ASP A 95 -9.43 9.46 -20.20
C ASP A 95 -8.36 10.51 -20.50
N THR A 96 -8.71 11.51 -21.27
CA THR A 96 -7.79 12.59 -21.68
C THR A 96 -7.98 13.87 -20.86
N ALA A 97 -9.10 14.01 -20.16
CA ALA A 97 -9.50 15.22 -19.43
C ALA A 97 -9.71 15.00 -17.92
N PHE A 98 -9.07 13.99 -17.35
CA PHE A 98 -9.19 13.66 -15.93
C PHE A 98 -8.58 14.77 -15.04
N HIS A 99 -9.32 15.19 -14.03
CA HIS A 99 -8.88 16.17 -13.03
C HIS A 99 -8.60 15.51 -11.68
N GLY A 100 -9.51 14.66 -11.22
CA GLY A 100 -9.45 14.01 -9.92
C GLY A 100 -9.89 14.91 -8.76
N GLY A 101 -9.83 14.36 -7.57
CA GLY A 101 -10.25 14.99 -6.33
C GLY A 101 -11.10 14.07 -5.48
N ASN A 102 -12.02 14.64 -4.72
CA ASN A 102 -13.03 13.91 -3.96
C ASN A 102 -14.25 13.64 -4.85
N PHE A 103 -14.58 12.38 -5.08
CA PHE A 103 -15.73 11.92 -5.89
C PHE A 103 -17.03 11.75 -5.09
N ALA A 104 -16.96 11.92 -3.76
CA ALA A 104 -18.13 12.12 -2.90
C ALA A 104 -18.35 13.62 -2.68
N THR A 105 -19.49 14.02 -2.12
CA THR A 105 -19.72 15.45 -1.78
C THR A 105 -18.73 15.91 -0.70
N THR A 106 -18.06 17.02 -0.95
CA THR A 106 -17.15 17.64 0.02
C THR A 106 -17.91 18.62 0.92
N HIS A 107 -17.94 18.35 2.23
CA HIS A 107 -18.60 19.22 3.20
C HIS A 107 -17.57 20.12 3.87
N GLU A 108 -17.39 21.34 3.36
CA GLU A 108 -16.32 22.29 3.75
C GLU A 108 -16.20 22.53 5.25
N ARG A 109 -17.26 22.37 6.04
CA ARG A 109 -17.26 22.52 7.51
C ARG A 109 -16.22 21.65 8.22
N PHE A 110 -15.88 20.48 7.65
CA PHE A 110 -14.88 19.57 8.23
C PHE A 110 -13.44 20.00 7.97
N TYR A 111 -13.21 20.81 6.92
CA TYR A 111 -11.87 21.21 6.46
C TYR A 111 -11.38 22.55 7.05
N ALA A 112 -11.94 23.01 8.16
CA ALA A 112 -11.60 24.33 8.75
C ALA A 112 -10.13 24.43 9.19
N ARG A 113 -9.45 23.30 9.48
CA ARG A 113 -8.07 23.23 9.97
C ARG A 113 -7.03 23.01 8.87
N THR A 114 -7.44 23.03 7.61
CA THR A 114 -6.55 22.84 6.45
C THR A 114 -6.88 23.84 5.35
N SER A 115 -5.87 24.22 4.56
CA SER A 115 -6.03 25.04 3.35
C SER A 115 -6.59 24.23 2.17
N LEU A 116 -6.49 22.89 2.19
CA LEU A 116 -7.06 22.01 1.17
C LEU A 116 -8.57 21.81 1.38
N ARG A 117 -9.38 22.76 0.92
CA ARG A 117 -10.84 22.76 1.08
C ARG A 117 -11.59 22.51 -0.23
N LYS A 118 -11.05 23.01 -1.35
CA LYS A 118 -11.66 22.90 -2.68
C LYS A 118 -11.15 21.65 -3.38
N ILE A 119 -11.55 20.50 -2.86
CA ILE A 119 -11.07 19.20 -3.30
C ILE A 119 -12.09 18.40 -4.11
N GLN A 120 -13.29 18.94 -4.34
CA GLN A 120 -14.34 18.26 -5.12
C GLN A 120 -13.85 17.97 -6.53
N ALA A 121 -13.97 16.69 -6.97
CA ALA A 121 -13.65 16.31 -8.34
C ALA A 121 -14.68 16.89 -9.32
N PRO A 122 -14.27 17.58 -10.39
CA PRO A 122 -15.17 18.11 -11.39
C PRO A 122 -15.55 17.09 -12.48
N ASP A 123 -14.95 15.89 -12.47
CA ASP A 123 -15.03 14.91 -13.56
C ASP A 123 -16.46 14.37 -13.81
N HIS A 124 -17.29 14.29 -12.78
CA HIS A 124 -18.64 13.77 -12.84
C HIS A 124 -19.63 14.70 -12.10
N PRO A 125 -19.91 15.88 -12.68
CA PRO A 125 -20.72 16.89 -11.99
C PRO A 125 -22.11 16.35 -11.61
N GLY A 126 -22.50 16.55 -10.37
CA GLY A 126 -23.79 16.08 -9.85
C GLY A 126 -23.83 14.58 -9.47
N PHE A 127 -22.75 13.85 -9.62
CA PHE A 127 -22.66 12.45 -9.20
C PHE A 127 -21.81 12.30 -7.93
N ASP A 128 -22.49 12.08 -6.81
CA ASP A 128 -21.83 11.67 -5.55
C ASP A 128 -21.74 10.15 -5.53
N VAL A 129 -20.53 9.63 -5.60
CA VAL A 129 -20.32 8.18 -5.72
C VAL A 129 -20.80 7.42 -4.49
N LEU A 130 -20.61 7.98 -3.28
CA LEU A 130 -21.05 7.32 -2.05
C LEU A 130 -22.57 7.39 -1.89
N ALA A 131 -23.17 8.57 -2.01
CA ALA A 131 -24.63 8.73 -1.90
C ALA A 131 -25.38 7.87 -2.92
N SER A 132 -24.83 7.73 -4.14
CA SER A 132 -25.46 6.99 -5.24
C SER A 132 -25.31 5.48 -5.11
N VAL A 133 -24.13 4.99 -4.70
CA VAL A 133 -23.79 3.55 -4.72
C VAL A 133 -24.20 2.84 -3.43
N LEU A 134 -24.00 3.47 -2.26
CA LEU A 134 -24.20 2.84 -0.95
C LEU A 134 -25.57 2.17 -0.77
N PRO A 135 -26.72 2.83 -1.07
CA PRO A 135 -28.02 2.19 -0.87
C PRO A 135 -28.20 0.91 -1.72
N LYS A 136 -27.65 0.91 -2.94
CA LYS A 136 -27.73 -0.21 -3.87
C LYS A 136 -26.77 -1.35 -3.51
N ALA A 137 -25.61 -1.04 -2.97
CA ALA A 137 -24.66 -2.01 -2.44
C ALA A 137 -25.26 -2.69 -1.18
N GLN A 138 -25.82 -1.91 -0.26
CA GLN A 138 -26.46 -2.42 0.95
C GLN A 138 -27.63 -3.36 0.65
N SER A 139 -28.48 -3.02 -0.35
CA SER A 139 -29.58 -3.90 -0.76
C SER A 139 -29.13 -5.26 -1.32
N ARG A 140 -27.85 -5.37 -1.70
CA ARG A 140 -27.18 -6.60 -2.18
C ARG A 140 -26.29 -7.25 -1.13
N ASN A 141 -26.32 -6.80 0.12
CA ASN A 141 -25.43 -7.22 1.21
C ASN A 141 -23.94 -7.05 0.90
N MET A 142 -23.57 -6.09 0.06
CA MET A 142 -22.19 -5.76 -0.24
C MET A 142 -21.67 -4.74 0.77
N LYS A 143 -20.47 -5.00 1.33
CA LYS A 143 -19.77 -4.04 2.17
C LYS A 143 -19.12 -2.95 1.32
N THR A 144 -18.99 -1.75 1.89
CA THR A 144 -18.47 -0.58 1.17
C THR A 144 -17.36 0.10 1.96
N PHE A 145 -16.23 0.32 1.27
CA PHE A 145 -15.03 0.94 1.82
C PHE A 145 -14.67 2.17 0.98
N CYS A 146 -14.41 3.30 1.64
CA CYS A 146 -13.76 4.43 0.99
C CYS A 146 -12.30 4.08 0.73
N TRP A 147 -11.89 4.05 -0.52
CA TRP A 147 -10.49 3.96 -0.90
C TRP A 147 -9.99 5.34 -1.33
N TYR A 148 -9.00 5.87 -0.64
CA TYR A 148 -8.40 7.17 -0.91
C TYR A 148 -6.89 7.10 -0.86
N GLU A 149 -6.24 7.88 -1.75
CA GLU A 149 -4.82 7.75 -2.05
C GLU A 149 -4.07 9.07 -1.83
N ASP A 150 -2.84 8.97 -1.33
CA ASP A 150 -1.89 10.07 -1.15
C ASP A 150 -1.29 10.52 -2.50
N VAL A 151 -2.18 10.93 -3.41
CA VAL A 151 -1.83 11.41 -4.76
C VAL A 151 -2.46 12.76 -4.98
N PHE A 152 -1.62 13.77 -5.22
CA PHE A 152 -2.01 15.18 -5.38
C PHE A 152 -1.54 15.77 -6.70
N ARG A 153 -2.12 16.91 -7.07
CA ARG A 153 -1.65 17.78 -8.14
C ARG A 153 -0.91 18.95 -7.53
N ARG A 154 0.13 19.44 -8.23
CA ARG A 154 0.97 20.55 -7.75
C ARG A 154 0.28 21.91 -7.81
N ASP A 155 -0.78 22.02 -8.59
CA ASP A 155 -1.52 23.25 -8.90
C ASP A 155 -2.82 23.39 -8.08
N LEU A 156 -3.00 22.59 -7.03
CA LEU A 156 -4.18 22.68 -6.18
C LEU A 156 -4.19 23.98 -5.37
N GLU A 157 -5.36 24.61 -5.29
CA GLU A 157 -5.57 25.73 -4.38
C GLU A 157 -5.34 25.29 -2.93
N GLY A 158 -4.54 26.03 -2.19
CA GLY A 158 -4.22 25.74 -0.80
C GLY A 158 -3.09 24.72 -0.58
N ILE A 159 -2.45 24.19 -1.63
CA ILE A 159 -1.35 23.22 -1.48
C ILE A 159 -0.04 23.86 -1.03
N ASP A 160 0.11 25.18 -1.23
CA ASP A 160 1.32 25.89 -0.88
C ASP A 160 1.64 25.80 0.62
N GLY A 161 2.89 25.49 0.94
CA GLY A 161 3.34 25.27 2.32
C GLY A 161 3.08 23.87 2.88
N LEU A 162 2.26 23.04 2.22
CA LEU A 162 1.99 21.66 2.61
C LEU A 162 2.94 20.66 1.96
N GLN A 163 3.52 21.04 0.83
CA GLN A 163 4.34 20.18 -0.01
C GLN A 163 5.66 19.81 0.68
N GLU A 164 6.13 18.62 0.39
CA GLU A 164 7.51 18.25 0.69
C GLU A 164 8.49 19.18 -0.03
N VAL A 165 9.66 19.38 0.56
CA VAL A 165 10.77 20.14 -0.02
C VAL A 165 11.91 19.18 -0.29
N THR A 166 12.42 19.19 -1.52
CA THR A 166 13.54 18.33 -1.93
C THR A 166 14.86 18.78 -1.28
N LEU A 167 15.88 17.92 -1.38
CA LEU A 167 17.24 18.23 -0.96
C LEU A 167 17.78 19.50 -1.67
N SER A 168 17.37 19.75 -2.92
CA SER A 168 17.73 20.94 -3.70
C SER A 168 16.90 22.18 -3.35
N GLY A 169 15.95 22.10 -2.43
CA GLY A 169 15.09 23.20 -1.99
C GLY A 169 13.84 23.44 -2.85
N LYS A 170 13.52 22.57 -3.80
CA LYS A 170 12.32 22.68 -4.65
C LYS A 170 11.11 22.04 -3.97
N LYS A 171 9.90 22.53 -4.26
CA LYS A 171 8.64 21.90 -3.84
C LYS A 171 8.40 20.60 -4.63
N ALA A 172 8.09 19.52 -3.93
CA ALA A 172 7.69 18.25 -4.53
C ALA A 172 6.20 18.23 -4.91
N GLY A 173 5.74 17.14 -5.55
CA GLY A 173 4.31 16.92 -5.82
C GLY A 173 3.57 16.24 -4.67
N THR A 174 4.26 15.91 -3.60
CA THR A 174 3.78 15.15 -2.43
C THR A 174 3.68 16.05 -1.20
N LEU A 175 2.83 15.68 -0.24
CA LEU A 175 2.63 16.43 0.99
C LEU A 175 3.52 15.91 2.12
N CYS A 176 3.93 16.80 3.01
CA CYS A 176 4.81 16.46 4.13
C CYS A 176 4.02 15.85 5.30
N PHE A 177 4.33 14.63 5.68
CA PHE A 177 3.69 13.93 6.80
C PHE A 177 3.89 14.60 8.18
N HIS A 178 4.96 15.35 8.36
CA HIS A 178 5.21 16.11 9.60
C HIS A 178 4.52 17.47 9.63
N ASN A 179 3.85 17.87 8.56
CA ASN A 179 3.07 19.10 8.56
C ASN A 179 1.72 18.86 9.27
N PRO A 180 1.42 19.58 10.37
CA PRO A 180 0.18 19.36 11.12
C PRO A 180 -1.08 19.66 10.31
N GLU A 181 -0.99 20.53 9.31
CA GLU A 181 -2.11 20.86 8.43
C GLU A 181 -2.40 19.72 7.45
N VAL A 182 -1.39 18.95 7.03
CA VAL A 182 -1.57 17.72 6.25
C VAL A 182 -2.23 16.62 7.09
N GLN A 183 -1.84 16.51 8.36
CA GLN A 183 -2.52 15.60 9.29
C GLN A 183 -3.98 16.01 9.50
N ALA A 184 -4.25 17.31 9.63
CA ALA A 184 -5.61 17.83 9.75
C ALA A 184 -6.45 17.57 8.49
N PHE A 185 -5.84 17.59 7.31
CA PHE A 185 -6.51 17.26 6.05
C PHE A 185 -6.99 15.79 6.03
N TRP A 186 -6.12 14.85 6.38
CA TRP A 186 -6.51 13.42 6.40
C TRP A 186 -7.58 13.14 7.47
N GLN A 187 -7.50 13.80 8.62
CA GLN A 187 -8.56 13.72 9.64
C GLN A 187 -9.87 14.31 9.13
N ALA A 188 -9.85 15.46 8.46
CA ALA A 188 -11.04 16.11 7.90
C ALA A 188 -11.74 15.23 6.85
N LEU A 189 -10.97 14.63 5.94
CA LEU A 189 -11.52 13.72 4.93
C LEU A 189 -12.14 12.47 5.57
N THR A 190 -11.47 11.92 6.59
CA THR A 190 -11.99 10.79 7.38
C THR A 190 -13.29 11.17 8.11
N GLU A 191 -13.32 12.34 8.73
CA GLU A 191 -14.48 12.87 9.44
C GLU A 191 -15.67 13.07 8.52
N ASP A 192 -15.43 13.68 7.35
CA ASP A 192 -16.46 13.92 6.35
C ASP A 192 -17.11 12.60 5.89
N TYR A 193 -16.31 11.61 5.52
CA TYR A 193 -16.86 10.30 5.09
C TYR A 193 -17.64 9.62 6.19
N LEU A 194 -17.15 9.58 7.42
CA LEU A 194 -17.79 8.85 8.51
C LEU A 194 -19.07 9.52 9.04
N HIS A 195 -19.15 10.84 9.00
CA HIS A 195 -20.36 11.56 9.41
C HIS A 195 -21.41 11.65 8.29
N SER A 196 -20.97 11.70 7.03
CA SER A 196 -21.87 11.93 5.91
C SER A 196 -22.41 10.63 5.28
N TYR A 197 -21.72 9.49 5.46
CA TYR A 197 -22.05 8.25 4.78
C TYR A 197 -21.97 7.02 5.70
N PRO A 198 -22.90 6.05 5.56
CA PRO A 198 -22.90 4.80 6.33
C PRO A 198 -21.94 3.76 5.72
N VAL A 199 -20.68 4.11 5.50
CA VAL A 199 -19.66 3.20 4.99
C VAL A 199 -19.25 2.17 6.03
N ASP A 200 -18.85 0.94 5.61
CA ASP A 200 -18.36 -0.12 6.48
C ASP A 200 -16.90 0.08 6.89
N GLY A 201 -16.12 0.77 6.04
CA GLY A 201 -14.71 0.96 6.33
C GLY A 201 -14.01 1.99 5.44
N LEU A 202 -12.74 2.14 5.76
CA LEU A 202 -11.80 3.07 5.12
C LEU A 202 -10.54 2.31 4.72
N MET A 203 -9.99 2.61 3.54
CA MET A 203 -8.69 2.14 3.08
C MET A 203 -7.89 3.30 2.54
N TRP A 204 -6.82 3.69 3.24
CA TRP A 204 -5.89 4.71 2.76
C TRP A 204 -4.64 4.08 2.17
N GLY A 205 -4.10 4.68 1.11
CA GLY A 205 -2.88 4.26 0.44
C GLY A 205 -1.88 5.39 0.27
N SER A 206 -0.62 5.07 0.51
CA SER A 206 0.52 5.95 0.21
C SER A 206 1.65 5.11 -0.40
N GLU A 207 1.74 5.10 -1.72
CA GLU A 207 2.78 4.39 -2.47
C GLU A 207 4.07 5.24 -2.52
N ARG A 208 4.65 5.54 -1.37
CA ARG A 208 5.83 6.39 -1.21
C ARG A 208 6.89 5.72 -0.34
N GLN A 209 8.11 6.15 -0.54
CA GLN A 209 9.26 5.77 0.28
C GLN A 209 10.06 7.02 0.65
N GLY A 210 10.89 6.91 1.67
CA GLY A 210 11.69 8.00 2.18
C GLY A 210 12.84 8.43 1.25
N PRO A 211 13.54 9.49 1.60
CA PRO A 211 14.59 10.08 0.76
C PRO A 211 15.76 9.13 0.50
N PHE A 212 16.07 8.23 1.41
CA PHE A 212 17.15 7.25 1.24
C PHE A 212 16.82 6.23 0.14
N ASN A 213 15.69 5.54 0.25
CA ASN A 213 15.24 4.58 -0.76
C ASN A 213 15.04 5.24 -2.13
N ASN A 214 14.54 6.48 -2.14
CA ASN A 214 14.40 7.27 -3.37
C ASN A 214 15.78 7.60 -3.97
N ALA A 215 16.78 7.97 -3.16
CA ALA A 215 18.13 8.24 -3.66
C ALA A 215 18.76 7.00 -4.29
N LEU A 216 18.54 5.83 -3.71
CA LEU A 216 19.03 4.55 -4.23
C LEU A 216 18.26 4.08 -5.48
N GLY A 217 17.11 4.67 -5.79
CA GLY A 217 16.22 4.18 -6.82
C GLY A 217 15.63 2.80 -6.50
N ALA A 218 15.49 2.47 -5.22
CA ALA A 218 15.06 1.15 -4.74
C ALA A 218 13.53 0.94 -4.90
N SER A 219 13.01 1.16 -6.10
CA SER A 219 11.60 0.95 -6.46
C SER A 219 11.44 0.64 -7.93
N HIS A 220 10.25 0.19 -8.33
CA HIS A 220 9.92 -0.11 -9.72
C HIS A 220 9.90 1.11 -10.65
N GLY A 221 9.89 2.33 -10.12
CA GLY A 221 10.04 3.59 -10.88
C GLY A 221 11.39 4.28 -10.65
N GLY A 222 12.32 3.62 -9.96
CA GLY A 222 13.52 4.27 -9.41
C GLY A 222 14.61 4.65 -10.39
N ALA A 223 14.66 4.04 -11.59
CA ALA A 223 15.73 4.25 -12.55
C ALA A 223 15.89 5.72 -13.00
N GLY A 224 14.77 6.47 -13.10
CA GLY A 224 14.76 7.88 -13.48
C GLY A 224 14.85 8.86 -12.31
N THR A 225 14.92 8.41 -11.06
CA THR A 225 14.91 9.28 -9.88
C THR A 225 16.20 10.11 -9.84
N ASN A 226 16.08 11.43 -9.73
CA ASN A 226 17.22 12.29 -9.48
C ASN A 226 17.57 12.25 -7.97
N PRO A 227 18.74 11.74 -7.58
CA PRO A 227 19.11 11.59 -6.17
C PRO A 227 19.26 12.93 -5.42
N SER A 228 19.30 14.06 -6.14
CA SER A 228 19.29 15.40 -5.53
C SER A 228 17.86 15.97 -5.34
N GLU A 229 16.84 15.32 -5.88
CA GLU A 229 15.44 15.75 -5.77
C GLU A 229 14.64 14.86 -4.78
N VAL A 230 15.33 14.13 -3.91
CA VAL A 230 14.68 13.36 -2.84
C VAL A 230 14.14 14.29 -1.74
N SER A 231 13.06 13.89 -1.08
CA SER A 231 12.32 14.68 -0.09
C SER A 231 11.94 13.81 1.14
N CYS A 232 11.72 14.37 2.34
CA CYS A 232 11.42 15.75 2.62
C CYS A 232 12.48 16.43 3.50
N PHE A 233 12.87 17.65 3.11
CA PHE A 233 13.80 18.51 3.86
C PHE A 233 13.14 19.88 4.21
N CYS A 234 11.83 19.92 4.42
CA CYS A 234 11.09 21.13 4.80
C CYS A 234 11.35 21.53 6.26
N GLU A 235 10.87 22.71 6.64
CA GLU A 235 11.09 23.21 8.01
C GLU A 235 10.40 22.37 9.09
N PHE A 236 9.30 21.67 8.78
CA PHE A 236 8.66 20.74 9.71
C PHE A 236 9.55 19.53 9.98
N CYS A 237 10.12 18.91 8.94
CA CYS A 237 11.05 17.81 9.08
C CYS A 237 12.33 18.23 9.81
N LYS A 238 12.89 19.42 9.51
CA LYS A 238 14.08 19.94 10.19
C LYS A 238 13.83 20.21 11.67
N ARG A 239 12.63 20.72 12.02
CA ARG A 239 12.25 20.95 13.41
C ARG A 239 12.10 19.62 14.16
N GLU A 240 11.43 18.65 13.58
CA GLU A 240 11.26 17.33 14.15
C GLU A 240 12.62 16.61 14.32
N ALA A 241 13.49 16.70 13.32
CA ALA A 241 14.85 16.17 13.39
C ALA A 241 15.64 16.74 14.59
N LYS A 242 15.61 18.07 14.76
CA LYS A 242 16.25 18.74 15.91
C LYS A 242 15.68 18.26 17.24
N ALA A 243 14.35 18.10 17.34
CA ALA A 243 13.70 17.61 18.55
C ALA A 243 14.12 16.18 18.91
N ARG A 244 14.50 15.36 17.91
CA ARG A 244 15.04 14.00 18.08
C ARG A 244 16.56 13.92 18.19
N GLY A 245 17.26 15.05 18.22
CA GLY A 245 18.71 15.11 18.30
C GLY A 245 19.44 14.72 17.01
N ILE A 246 18.77 14.77 15.86
CA ILE A 246 19.38 14.53 14.55
C ILE A 246 20.03 15.81 14.05
N ASP A 247 21.31 15.76 13.71
CA ASP A 247 22.03 16.89 13.13
C ASP A 247 21.57 17.11 11.69
N VAL A 248 20.79 18.18 11.49
CA VAL A 248 20.21 18.52 10.19
C VAL A 248 21.26 18.84 9.14
N GLN A 249 22.34 19.51 9.52
CA GLN A 249 23.39 19.89 8.58
C GLN A 249 24.16 18.64 8.11
N ARG A 250 24.50 17.74 9.01
CA ARG A 250 25.14 16.46 8.68
C ARG A 250 24.21 15.54 7.86
N ALA A 251 22.91 15.53 8.13
CA ALA A 251 21.94 14.81 7.30
C ALA A 251 21.95 15.35 5.85
N VAL A 252 21.82 16.67 5.67
CA VAL A 252 21.85 17.30 4.33
C VAL A 252 23.20 17.03 3.62
N GLU A 253 24.33 17.13 4.33
CA GLU A 253 25.64 16.80 3.75
C GLU A 253 25.71 15.31 3.36
N GLY A 254 25.25 14.41 4.22
CA GLY A 254 25.22 12.98 3.96
C GLY A 254 24.41 12.63 2.71
N TYR A 255 23.19 13.17 2.58
CA TYR A 255 22.36 13.00 1.38
C TYR A 255 22.97 13.64 0.13
N THR A 256 23.67 14.77 0.26
CA THR A 256 24.39 15.39 -0.86
C THR A 256 25.52 14.48 -1.36
N ARG A 257 26.27 13.86 -0.45
CA ARG A 257 27.32 12.88 -0.77
C ARG A 257 26.74 11.58 -1.33
N LEU A 258 25.60 11.11 -0.81
CA LEU A 258 24.89 9.97 -1.34
C LEU A 258 24.45 10.23 -2.79
N ALA A 259 23.88 11.41 -3.05
CA ALA A 259 23.50 11.79 -4.41
C ALA A 259 24.69 11.85 -5.36
N ALA A 260 25.87 12.29 -4.89
CA ALA A 260 27.10 12.28 -5.69
C ALA A 260 27.56 10.85 -6.00
N LEU A 261 27.56 9.95 -5.01
CA LEU A 261 27.92 8.54 -5.16
C LEU A 261 26.99 7.84 -6.16
N VAL A 262 25.68 8.07 -6.08
CA VAL A 262 24.70 7.50 -7.00
C VAL A 262 24.92 8.00 -8.43
N ARG A 263 25.18 9.30 -8.63
CA ARG A 263 25.52 9.83 -9.96
C ARG A 263 26.80 9.23 -10.50
N GLN A 264 27.83 9.07 -9.66
CA GLN A 264 29.09 8.42 -10.02
C GLN A 264 28.86 6.98 -10.49
N SER A 265 28.04 6.22 -9.76
CA SER A 265 27.67 4.85 -10.11
C SER A 265 26.96 4.79 -11.46
N ARG A 266 25.93 5.62 -11.65
CA ARG A 266 25.20 5.70 -12.94
C ARG A 266 26.06 6.09 -14.12
N ALA A 267 27.15 6.82 -13.87
CA ALA A 267 28.16 7.17 -14.88
C ALA A 267 29.23 6.07 -15.07
N ALA A 268 29.03 4.91 -14.45
CA ALA A 268 29.99 3.79 -14.45
C ALA A 268 31.41 4.18 -13.99
N SER A 269 31.55 5.23 -13.17
CA SER A 269 32.81 5.68 -12.60
C SER A 269 33.04 4.97 -11.26
N ARG A 270 33.72 3.82 -11.33
CA ARG A 270 33.95 2.95 -10.18
C ARG A 270 34.90 3.59 -9.15
N PRO A 271 34.53 3.73 -7.86
CA PRO A 271 35.44 4.12 -6.81
C PRO A 271 36.57 3.10 -6.60
N ASN A 272 37.72 3.53 -6.06
CA ASN A 272 38.86 2.62 -5.85
C ASN A 272 38.50 1.38 -5.02
N ASP A 273 37.70 1.55 -3.97
CA ASP A 273 37.27 0.44 -3.10
C ASP A 273 35.96 -0.24 -3.57
N GLY A 274 35.42 0.13 -4.74
CA GLY A 274 34.13 -0.33 -5.22
C GLY A 274 32.94 0.47 -4.70
N TYR A 275 31.76 0.23 -5.29
CA TYR A 275 30.56 0.99 -4.97
C TYR A 275 30.01 0.65 -3.58
N PHE A 276 29.91 -0.64 -3.27
CA PHE A 276 29.33 -1.08 -2.00
C PHE A 276 30.17 -0.63 -0.79
N VAL A 277 31.47 -0.75 -0.86
CA VAL A 277 32.37 -0.29 0.22
C VAL A 277 32.28 1.23 0.41
N SER A 278 32.25 1.99 -0.70
CA SER A 278 32.09 3.45 -0.66
C SER A 278 30.74 3.88 -0.08
N TYR A 279 29.68 3.18 -0.45
CA TYR A 279 28.34 3.36 0.10
C TYR A 279 28.29 3.06 1.61
N TRP A 280 28.83 1.91 2.04
CA TRP A 280 28.85 1.55 3.45
C TRP A 280 29.68 2.53 4.30
N ARG A 281 30.85 2.95 3.79
CA ARG A 281 31.68 3.99 4.41
C ARG A 281 30.91 5.30 4.58
N LEU A 282 30.11 5.69 3.59
CA LEU A 282 29.28 6.88 3.66
C LEU A 282 28.26 6.79 4.81
N LEU A 283 27.58 5.66 4.96
CA LEU A 283 26.62 5.46 6.05
C LEU A 283 27.28 5.47 7.44
N VAL A 284 28.50 4.92 7.55
CA VAL A 284 29.30 4.98 8.79
C VAL A 284 29.71 6.42 9.13
N GLN A 285 30.07 7.21 8.12
CA GLN A 285 30.47 8.60 8.31
C GLN A 285 29.28 9.55 8.58
N TYR A 286 28.14 9.24 8.00
CA TYR A 286 26.91 10.05 8.10
C TYR A 286 25.71 9.18 8.53
N PRO A 287 25.69 8.68 9.78
CA PRO A 287 24.57 7.88 10.29
C PRO A 287 23.24 8.66 10.29
N GLU A 288 23.30 9.98 10.18
CA GLU A 288 22.15 10.87 10.04
C GLU A 288 21.33 10.58 8.78
N ILE A 289 21.90 9.94 7.76
CA ILE A 289 21.15 9.47 6.57
C ILE A 289 20.05 8.50 6.99
N LEU A 290 20.39 7.47 7.76
CA LEU A 290 19.43 6.47 8.23
C LEU A 290 18.49 7.04 9.30
N ALA A 291 18.98 7.91 10.17
CA ALA A 291 18.16 8.58 11.16
C ALA A 291 17.09 9.49 10.50
N TRP A 292 17.42 10.14 9.39
CA TRP A 292 16.50 10.96 8.60
C TRP A 292 15.48 10.11 7.85
N GLU A 293 15.90 8.96 7.28
CA GLU A 293 14.98 8.00 6.66
C GLU A 293 13.97 7.49 7.67
N LYS A 294 14.45 7.10 8.87
CA LYS A 294 13.54 6.69 9.95
C LYS A 294 12.58 7.80 10.35
N LEU A 295 13.03 9.05 10.44
CA LEU A 295 12.17 10.20 10.73
C LEU A 295 11.05 10.32 9.69
N TRP A 296 11.38 10.19 8.40
CA TRP A 296 10.38 10.25 7.33
C TRP A 296 9.35 9.11 7.45
N ASN A 297 9.81 7.87 7.66
CA ASN A 297 8.96 6.70 7.86
C ASN A 297 8.05 6.85 9.09
N ASP A 298 8.58 7.36 10.20
CA ASP A 298 7.78 7.64 11.41
C ASP A 298 6.67 8.66 11.14
N GLY A 299 6.89 9.64 10.26
CA GLY A 299 5.85 10.57 9.79
C GLY A 299 4.72 9.86 9.05
N GLN A 300 5.05 8.94 8.15
CA GLN A 300 4.07 8.11 7.44
C GLN A 300 3.30 7.21 8.42
N HIS A 301 3.99 6.48 9.28
CA HIS A 301 3.36 5.62 10.29
C HIS A 301 2.48 6.41 11.29
N SER A 302 2.90 7.60 11.68
CA SER A 302 2.10 8.51 12.49
C SER A 302 0.80 8.93 11.78
N THR A 303 0.84 9.07 10.45
CA THR A 303 -0.37 9.34 9.66
C THR A 303 -1.34 8.16 9.68
N TYR A 304 -0.86 6.92 9.51
CA TYR A 304 -1.69 5.71 9.69
C TYR A 304 -2.33 5.67 11.08
N ALA A 305 -1.54 5.84 12.13
CA ALA A 305 -2.03 5.85 13.51
C ALA A 305 -3.08 6.96 13.75
N SER A 306 -2.84 8.16 13.23
CA SER A 306 -3.74 9.32 13.36
C SER A 306 -5.09 9.05 12.69
N ILE A 307 -5.10 8.56 11.45
CA ILE A 307 -6.32 8.23 10.72
C ILE A 307 -7.11 7.14 11.46
N HIS A 308 -6.43 6.05 11.90
CA HIS A 308 -7.06 4.96 12.61
C HIS A 308 -7.71 5.44 13.92
N GLN A 309 -6.93 6.07 14.80
CA GLN A 309 -7.41 6.56 16.09
C GLN A 309 -8.58 7.53 15.93
N PHE A 310 -8.47 8.44 14.97
CA PHE A 310 -9.51 9.42 14.68
C PHE A 310 -10.79 8.76 14.15
N ALA A 311 -10.68 7.85 13.21
CA ALA A 311 -11.82 7.08 12.69
C ALA A 311 -12.53 6.28 13.79
N LYS A 312 -11.76 5.60 14.66
CA LYS A 312 -12.31 4.82 15.79
C LYS A 312 -12.97 5.72 16.84
N SER A 313 -12.54 6.96 17.02
CA SER A 313 -13.18 7.92 17.93
C SER A 313 -14.57 8.37 17.43
N ILE A 314 -14.77 8.41 16.10
CA ILE A 314 -16.06 8.77 15.49
C ILE A 314 -16.99 7.54 15.43
N ARG A 315 -16.49 6.41 14.96
CA ARG A 315 -17.26 5.17 14.80
C ARG A 315 -16.41 3.97 15.21
N PRO A 316 -16.53 3.49 16.46
CA PRO A 316 -15.69 2.40 16.99
C PRO A 316 -15.73 1.10 16.17
N THR A 317 -16.82 0.84 15.45
CA THR A 317 -17.04 -0.37 14.64
C THR A 317 -16.54 -0.27 13.22
N VAL A 318 -16.11 0.92 12.75
CA VAL A 318 -15.61 1.10 11.38
C VAL A 318 -14.32 0.30 11.18
N MET A 319 -14.20 -0.37 10.05
CA MET A 319 -12.97 -1.05 9.66
C MET A 319 -12.01 -0.05 9.02
N VAL A 320 -10.78 -0.01 9.51
CA VAL A 320 -9.72 0.83 8.93
C VAL A 320 -8.58 -0.07 8.48
N GLY A 321 -8.16 0.10 7.25
CA GLY A 321 -7.07 -0.70 6.69
C GLY A 321 -6.20 0.08 5.72
N TRP A 322 -5.12 -0.56 5.29
CA TRP A 322 -4.08 0.10 4.50
C TRP A 322 -3.83 -0.64 3.20
N HIS A 323 -3.61 0.15 2.16
CA HIS A 323 -3.02 -0.33 0.93
C HIS A 323 -1.50 -0.37 1.13
N ILE A 324 -0.92 -1.55 1.19
CA ILE A 324 0.53 -1.74 1.30
C ILE A 324 1.13 -1.84 -0.10
N TRP A 325 2.01 -0.91 -0.40
CA TRP A 325 2.63 -0.76 -1.71
C TRP A 325 3.40 -1.99 -2.19
N HIS A 326 3.39 -2.23 -3.48
CA HIS A 326 4.04 -3.38 -4.13
C HIS A 326 5.56 -3.47 -3.85
N ASN A 327 6.21 -2.33 -3.58
CA ASN A 327 7.63 -2.28 -3.27
C ASN A 327 8.01 -3.09 -2.01
N ASN A 328 7.05 -3.34 -1.11
CA ASN A 328 7.22 -4.23 0.05
C ASN A 328 7.57 -5.68 -0.34
N SER A 329 7.20 -6.12 -1.55
CA SER A 329 7.54 -7.45 -2.07
C SER A 329 8.92 -7.51 -2.72
N PHE A 330 9.46 -6.40 -3.24
CA PHE A 330 10.70 -6.44 -4.03
C PHE A 330 11.92 -5.91 -3.31
N SER A 331 11.75 -4.83 -2.54
CA SER A 331 12.87 -4.11 -1.96
C SER A 331 13.14 -4.56 -0.54
N PRO A 332 14.27 -5.22 -0.26
CA PRO A 332 14.66 -5.54 1.10
C PRO A 332 14.76 -4.31 2.01
N PHE A 333 15.13 -3.15 1.45
CA PHE A 333 15.21 -1.90 2.20
C PHE A 333 13.82 -1.41 2.63
N TYR A 334 12.89 -1.29 1.68
CA TYR A 334 11.51 -0.87 1.97
C TYR A 334 10.80 -1.88 2.88
N ARG A 335 11.05 -3.19 2.69
CA ARG A 335 10.51 -4.26 3.54
C ARG A 335 10.95 -4.12 5.00
N ALA A 336 12.19 -3.69 5.25
CA ALA A 336 12.71 -3.47 6.60
C ALA A 336 12.05 -2.28 7.30
N GLU A 337 11.54 -1.30 6.54
CA GLU A 337 10.88 -0.11 7.05
C GLU A 337 9.36 -0.28 7.22
N GLN A 338 8.77 -1.23 6.50
CA GLN A 338 7.32 -1.47 6.43
C GLN A 338 6.98 -2.85 7.01
N ASP A 339 7.19 -2.99 8.32
CA ASP A 339 6.92 -4.23 9.05
C ASP A 339 5.40 -4.43 9.28
N TYR A 340 4.89 -5.60 8.95
CA TYR A 340 3.49 -5.96 9.18
C TYR A 340 3.09 -5.95 10.66
N ALA A 341 4.02 -6.25 11.58
CA ALA A 341 3.79 -6.17 13.01
C ALA A 341 3.49 -4.73 13.47
N GLU A 342 4.13 -3.73 12.85
CA GLU A 342 3.85 -2.32 13.13
C GLU A 342 2.49 -1.89 12.58
N PHE A 343 2.13 -2.30 11.36
CA PHE A 343 0.81 -2.01 10.78
C PHE A 343 -0.33 -2.60 11.59
N ARG A 344 -0.14 -3.77 12.23
CA ARG A 344 -1.13 -4.42 13.07
C ARG A 344 -1.69 -3.50 14.17
N LYS A 345 -0.88 -2.61 14.70
CA LYS A 345 -1.26 -1.72 15.82
C LYS A 345 -2.40 -0.75 15.48
N HIS A 346 -2.60 -0.48 14.21
CA HIS A 346 -3.51 0.55 13.72
C HIS A 346 -4.34 0.10 12.51
N SER A 347 -4.75 -1.17 12.46
CA SER A 347 -5.54 -1.68 11.33
C SER A 347 -6.42 -2.87 11.71
N GLU A 348 -7.57 -2.97 11.06
CA GLU A 348 -8.43 -4.15 11.06
C GLU A 348 -8.18 -5.05 9.84
N PHE A 349 -7.59 -4.51 8.77
CA PHE A 349 -7.19 -5.28 7.60
C PHE A 349 -6.00 -4.63 6.88
N LEU A 350 -5.26 -5.44 6.13
CA LEU A 350 -4.24 -4.97 5.19
C LEU A 350 -4.54 -5.49 3.79
N LYS A 351 -4.63 -4.58 2.84
CA LYS A 351 -4.58 -4.91 1.41
C LYS A 351 -3.13 -4.89 0.97
N VAL A 352 -2.50 -6.04 0.93
CA VAL A 352 -1.11 -6.17 0.50
C VAL A 352 -1.07 -6.43 -1.00
N VAL A 353 -0.29 -5.64 -1.73
CA VAL A 353 -0.20 -5.77 -3.19
C VAL A 353 0.61 -7.02 -3.57
N MET A 354 -0.08 -7.99 -4.20
CA MET A 354 0.49 -9.25 -4.69
C MET A 354 0.34 -9.35 -6.22
N TYR A 355 0.69 -8.27 -6.93
CA TYR A 355 0.50 -8.16 -8.38
C TYR A 355 1.55 -8.98 -9.13
N ASN A 356 1.23 -10.24 -9.44
CA ASN A 356 2.16 -11.17 -10.07
C ASN A 356 2.45 -10.83 -11.54
N ASN A 357 1.46 -10.44 -12.33
CA ASN A 357 1.67 -10.20 -13.77
C ASN A 357 2.52 -8.95 -14.03
N CYS A 358 2.09 -7.79 -13.49
CA CYS A 358 2.91 -6.57 -13.60
C CYS A 358 4.12 -6.57 -12.65
N GLY A 359 4.20 -7.53 -11.73
CA GLY A 359 5.30 -7.70 -10.77
C GLY A 359 6.63 -8.01 -11.43
N GLY A 360 6.63 -8.82 -12.48
CA GLY A 360 7.86 -9.17 -13.20
C GLY A 360 8.59 -7.95 -13.77
N PRO A 361 7.95 -7.13 -14.64
CA PRO A 361 8.55 -5.89 -15.13
C PRO A 361 8.99 -4.94 -14.01
N ARG A 362 8.19 -4.83 -12.94
CA ARG A 362 8.48 -3.96 -11.80
C ARG A 362 9.71 -4.39 -11.02
N LEU A 363 9.84 -5.70 -10.74
CA LEU A 363 11.02 -6.25 -10.07
C LEU A 363 12.27 -6.11 -10.93
N ALA A 364 12.18 -6.39 -12.24
CA ALA A 364 13.27 -6.18 -13.18
C ALA A 364 13.73 -4.72 -13.19
N SER A 365 12.80 -3.76 -13.18
CA SER A 365 13.10 -2.33 -13.09
C SER A 365 13.80 -1.96 -11.78
N CYS A 366 13.34 -2.48 -10.64
CA CYS A 366 13.96 -2.26 -9.33
C CYS A 366 15.39 -2.80 -9.28
N VAL A 367 15.62 -4.02 -9.76
CA VAL A 367 16.94 -4.65 -9.83
C VAL A 367 17.88 -3.86 -10.74
N ASN A 368 17.43 -3.52 -11.94
CA ASN A 368 18.22 -2.70 -12.87
C ASN A 368 18.58 -1.34 -12.25
N SER A 369 17.67 -0.70 -11.53
CA SER A 369 17.93 0.57 -10.87
C SER A 369 18.99 0.44 -9.79
N THR A 370 18.87 -0.54 -8.90
CA THR A 370 19.80 -0.74 -7.76
C THR A 370 21.16 -1.25 -8.19
N SER A 371 21.26 -2.02 -9.27
CA SER A 371 22.55 -2.43 -9.87
C SER A 371 23.34 -1.26 -10.45
N HIS A 372 22.70 -0.14 -10.77
CA HIS A 372 23.36 1.08 -11.23
C HIS A 372 23.52 2.14 -10.09
N THR A 373 23.28 1.76 -8.85
CA THR A 373 23.48 2.65 -7.69
C THR A 373 24.45 2.05 -6.68
N ILE A 374 23.95 1.28 -5.72
CA ILE A 374 24.81 0.73 -4.64
C ILE A 374 25.44 -0.63 -5.00
N PHE A 375 24.87 -1.35 -5.95
CA PHE A 375 25.32 -2.66 -6.38
C PHE A 375 26.08 -2.62 -7.72
N GLY A 376 26.68 -1.48 -8.08
CA GLY A 376 27.44 -1.33 -9.32
C GLY A 376 28.69 -2.23 -9.46
N ASP A 377 29.07 -2.95 -8.39
CA ASP A 377 30.10 -3.99 -8.43
C ASP A 377 29.59 -5.32 -8.99
N PHE A 378 28.27 -5.48 -9.18
CA PHE A 378 27.62 -6.70 -9.61
C PHE A 378 26.84 -6.48 -10.90
N SER A 379 26.72 -7.51 -11.71
CA SER A 379 25.79 -7.49 -12.84
C SER A 379 24.32 -7.47 -12.37
N PRO A 380 23.39 -6.94 -13.14
CA PRO A 380 21.96 -6.98 -12.77
C PRO A 380 21.43 -8.39 -12.49
N GLU A 381 21.92 -9.42 -13.19
CA GLU A 381 21.55 -10.81 -12.94
C GLU A 381 22.06 -11.32 -11.58
N GLU A 382 23.27 -10.95 -11.16
CA GLU A 382 23.77 -11.28 -9.83
C GLU A 382 22.97 -10.59 -8.73
N VAL A 383 22.57 -9.32 -8.95
CA VAL A 383 21.69 -8.59 -8.01
C VAL A 383 20.32 -9.28 -7.92
N LEU A 384 19.73 -9.70 -9.04
CA LEU A 384 18.46 -10.44 -9.03
C LEU A 384 18.61 -11.76 -8.27
N ASN A 385 19.65 -12.55 -8.56
CA ASN A 385 19.88 -13.84 -7.90
C ASN A 385 20.10 -13.67 -6.38
N SER A 386 20.77 -12.61 -5.96
CA SER A 386 20.92 -12.28 -4.54
C SER A 386 19.58 -11.86 -3.92
N THR A 387 18.79 -11.08 -4.64
CA THR A 387 17.44 -10.66 -4.23
C THR A 387 16.53 -11.88 -4.04
N TYR A 388 16.54 -12.84 -4.98
CA TYR A 388 15.78 -14.07 -4.85
C TYR A 388 16.16 -14.90 -3.64
N LYS A 389 17.47 -14.99 -3.30
CA LYS A 389 17.92 -15.68 -2.09
C LYS A 389 17.46 -14.97 -0.82
N VAL A 390 17.51 -13.63 -0.79
CA VAL A 390 17.09 -12.83 0.38
C VAL A 390 15.58 -12.92 0.60
N LEU A 391 14.79 -12.92 -0.49
CA LEU A 391 13.33 -12.92 -0.44
C LEU A 391 12.72 -14.33 -0.49
N ASP A 392 13.54 -15.36 -0.66
CA ASP A 392 13.15 -16.77 -0.89
C ASP A 392 12.24 -16.93 -2.11
N TYR A 393 12.59 -16.31 -3.24
CA TYR A 393 11.85 -16.40 -4.49
C TYR A 393 12.47 -17.43 -5.44
N LYS A 394 11.61 -18.07 -6.26
CA LYS A 394 11.96 -18.99 -7.32
C LYS A 394 11.26 -18.59 -8.61
N GLU A 395 11.72 -17.50 -9.18
CA GLU A 395 11.08 -16.81 -10.29
C GLU A 395 11.99 -16.79 -11.53
N PRO A 396 11.51 -16.36 -12.72
CA PRO A 396 12.31 -16.34 -13.94
C PRO A 396 13.58 -15.48 -13.81
N ASN A 397 14.58 -15.75 -14.68
CA ASN A 397 15.77 -14.91 -14.80
C ASN A 397 15.42 -13.49 -15.32
N LEU A 398 16.37 -12.56 -15.24
CA LEU A 398 16.13 -11.15 -15.53
C LEU A 398 15.62 -10.89 -16.97
N ALA A 399 16.09 -11.66 -17.95
CA ALA A 399 15.70 -11.52 -19.35
C ALA A 399 14.25 -12.00 -19.61
N GLU A 400 13.79 -12.97 -18.87
CA GLU A 400 12.44 -13.54 -18.98
C GLU A 400 11.41 -12.85 -18.10
N LEU A 401 11.84 -12.33 -16.96
CA LEU A 401 10.98 -11.79 -15.90
C LEU A 401 9.95 -10.76 -16.40
N PRO A 402 10.28 -9.78 -17.25
CA PRO A 402 9.29 -8.83 -17.76
C PRO A 402 8.20 -9.49 -18.63
N ARG A 403 8.53 -10.58 -19.34
CA ARG A 403 7.60 -11.24 -20.27
C ARG A 403 6.78 -12.33 -19.60
N LYS A 404 7.31 -12.99 -18.56
CA LYS A 404 6.63 -14.08 -17.85
C LYS A 404 5.83 -13.59 -16.65
N GLY A 405 6.20 -12.44 -16.05
CA GLY A 405 5.67 -12.02 -14.77
C GLY A 405 6.26 -12.81 -13.60
N LEU A 406 5.64 -12.71 -12.43
CA LEU A 406 5.89 -13.56 -11.27
C LEU A 406 4.83 -14.67 -11.21
N SER A 407 5.16 -15.78 -10.58
CA SER A 407 4.28 -16.96 -10.50
C SER A 407 3.21 -16.85 -9.41
N ALA A 408 2.29 -17.82 -9.37
CA ALA A 408 1.35 -17.97 -8.26
C ALA A 408 2.07 -18.34 -6.94
N ASP A 409 3.25 -18.97 -7.00
CA ASP A 409 4.08 -19.26 -5.81
C ASP A 409 4.53 -17.94 -5.13
N TYR A 410 4.87 -16.91 -5.89
CA TYR A 410 5.13 -15.58 -5.35
C TYR A 410 3.91 -15.03 -4.55
N VAL A 411 2.70 -15.16 -5.10
CA VAL A 411 1.47 -14.71 -4.41
C VAL A 411 1.29 -15.47 -3.10
N GLU A 412 1.48 -16.81 -3.13
CA GLU A 412 1.38 -17.66 -1.95
C GLU A 412 2.41 -17.27 -0.86
N ARG A 413 3.67 -17.10 -1.24
CA ARG A 413 4.77 -16.74 -0.32
C ARG A 413 4.56 -15.41 0.34
N GLU A 414 4.26 -14.37 -0.43
CA GLU A 414 4.06 -13.03 0.10
C GLU A 414 2.78 -12.92 0.94
N THR A 415 1.71 -13.61 0.55
CA THR A 415 0.50 -13.71 1.37
C THR A 415 0.79 -14.40 2.70
N ARG A 416 1.51 -15.54 2.68
CA ARG A 416 1.91 -16.26 3.89
C ARG A 416 2.79 -15.40 4.80
N ARG A 417 3.72 -14.63 4.22
CA ARG A 417 4.54 -13.67 4.97
C ARG A 417 3.69 -12.61 5.66
N ALA A 418 2.70 -12.06 4.97
CA ALA A 418 1.80 -11.06 5.55
C ALA A 418 0.94 -11.66 6.69
N VAL A 419 0.33 -12.83 6.46
CA VAL A 419 -0.46 -13.54 7.47
C VAL A 419 0.39 -13.84 8.71
N THR A 420 1.61 -14.35 8.53
CA THR A 420 2.53 -14.63 9.64
C THR A 420 2.95 -13.35 10.36
N GLY A 421 3.26 -12.29 9.62
CA GLY A 421 3.72 -11.01 10.17
C GLY A 421 2.70 -10.32 11.06
N VAL A 422 1.41 -10.43 10.74
CA VAL A 422 0.35 -9.86 11.61
C VAL A 422 -0.09 -10.80 12.74
N SER A 423 0.29 -12.08 12.69
CA SER A 423 -0.11 -13.09 13.68
C SER A 423 0.77 -13.14 14.94
N SER A 424 1.81 -12.30 15.03
CA SER A 424 2.72 -12.27 16.18
C SER A 424 1.98 -12.12 17.51
N GLN A 425 2.16 -13.09 18.44
CA GLN A 425 1.35 -13.24 19.66
C GLN A 425 1.75 -12.30 20.82
N SER A 426 2.75 -11.46 20.65
CA SER A 426 3.37 -10.73 21.77
C SER A 426 2.76 -9.38 22.11
N GLU A 427 1.82 -8.86 21.31
CA GLU A 427 1.25 -7.53 21.53
C GLU A 427 -0.29 -7.56 21.58
N PRO A 428 -0.96 -6.79 22.47
CA PRO A 428 -2.40 -6.66 22.49
C PRO A 428 -2.89 -5.94 21.20
N GLY A 429 -3.69 -6.64 20.43
CA GLY A 429 -4.35 -6.12 19.23
C GLY A 429 -5.37 -7.13 18.71
N GLY A 430 -6.44 -6.67 18.08
CA GLY A 430 -7.41 -7.53 17.42
C GLY A 430 -6.78 -8.35 16.29
N ALA A 431 -7.48 -9.37 15.79
CA ALA A 431 -7.07 -10.10 14.61
C ALA A 431 -7.13 -9.19 13.37
N VAL A 432 -5.98 -8.97 12.72
CA VAL A 432 -5.88 -8.21 11.48
C VAL A 432 -6.07 -9.15 10.30
N ARG A 433 -6.98 -8.80 9.40
CA ARG A 433 -7.29 -9.59 8.21
C ARG A 433 -6.32 -9.26 7.08
N ILE A 434 -5.86 -10.28 6.37
CA ILE A 434 -5.03 -10.10 5.18
C ILE A 434 -5.89 -10.35 3.94
N TRP A 435 -6.01 -9.28 3.13
CA TRP A 435 -6.72 -9.29 1.85
C TRP A 435 -5.74 -8.94 0.71
N PRO A 436 -5.03 -9.93 0.15
CA PRO A 436 -4.12 -9.68 -0.96
C PRO A 436 -4.80 -8.97 -2.13
N GLY A 437 -4.13 -7.97 -2.67
CA GLY A 437 -4.52 -7.35 -3.92
C GLY A 437 -4.09 -8.22 -5.09
N ILE A 438 -5.03 -8.77 -5.85
CA ILE A 438 -4.78 -9.62 -7.01
C ILE A 438 -4.74 -8.77 -8.29
N ASP A 439 -3.73 -9.00 -9.13
CA ASP A 439 -3.57 -8.33 -10.42
C ASP A 439 -4.62 -8.79 -11.44
N VAL A 440 -5.51 -7.87 -11.83
CA VAL A 440 -6.48 -8.10 -12.89
C VAL A 440 -6.33 -7.02 -13.95
N ASP A 441 -5.55 -7.32 -15.00
CA ASP A 441 -5.31 -6.43 -16.15
C ASP A 441 -4.63 -5.10 -15.82
N ILE A 442 -3.75 -5.06 -14.79
CA ILE A 442 -2.93 -3.87 -14.55
C ILE A 442 -2.06 -3.61 -15.80
N PRO A 443 -2.09 -2.39 -16.37
CA PRO A 443 -1.37 -2.11 -17.59
C PRO A 443 0.13 -2.32 -17.48
N THR A 444 0.71 -2.98 -18.47
CA THR A 444 2.14 -3.25 -18.65
C THR A 444 2.60 -2.76 -20.01
N GLY A 445 3.92 -2.70 -20.23
CA GLY A 445 4.52 -2.33 -21.50
C GLY A 445 4.17 -3.28 -22.65
N GLN A 446 4.39 -2.85 -23.89
CA GLN A 446 3.97 -3.60 -25.09
C GLN A 446 4.49 -5.05 -25.13
N ASN A 447 5.76 -5.26 -24.74
CA ASN A 447 6.42 -6.57 -24.77
C ASN A 447 6.49 -7.25 -23.38
N GLU A 448 5.67 -6.79 -22.44
CA GLU A 448 5.62 -7.31 -21.09
C GLU A 448 4.41 -8.23 -20.91
N LYS A 449 4.44 -9.02 -19.82
CA LYS A 449 3.36 -9.95 -19.45
C LYS A 449 2.01 -9.27 -19.50
N LYS A 450 1.04 -9.90 -20.17
CA LYS A 450 -0.38 -9.58 -20.11
C LYS A 450 -1.08 -10.59 -19.22
N THR A 451 -2.00 -10.11 -18.41
CA THR A 451 -2.78 -10.97 -17.52
C THR A 451 -3.69 -11.89 -18.32
N GLU A 452 -3.65 -13.19 -18.07
CA GLU A 452 -4.54 -14.17 -18.65
C GLU A 452 -5.48 -14.73 -17.58
N PRO A 453 -6.67 -15.29 -17.95
CA PRO A 453 -7.63 -15.84 -16.98
C PRO A 453 -7.00 -16.85 -16.00
N GLN A 454 -6.13 -17.72 -16.50
CA GLN A 454 -5.44 -18.71 -15.68
C GLN A 454 -4.55 -18.06 -14.60
N ASP A 455 -3.84 -16.96 -14.93
CA ASP A 455 -2.98 -16.25 -13.99
C ASP A 455 -3.80 -15.71 -12.79
N VAL A 456 -5.01 -15.18 -13.07
CA VAL A 456 -5.90 -14.63 -12.03
C VAL A 456 -6.46 -15.74 -11.15
N CYS A 457 -6.95 -16.82 -11.77
CA CYS A 457 -7.47 -17.98 -11.06
C CYS A 457 -6.41 -18.57 -10.11
N GLU A 458 -5.20 -18.84 -10.60
CA GLU A 458 -4.11 -19.39 -9.80
C GLU A 458 -3.66 -18.45 -8.68
N ALA A 459 -3.64 -17.13 -8.92
CA ALA A 459 -3.28 -16.15 -7.91
C ALA A 459 -4.31 -16.09 -6.76
N VAL A 460 -5.60 -16.14 -7.08
CA VAL A 460 -6.68 -16.22 -6.06
C VAL A 460 -6.54 -17.48 -5.22
N GLN A 461 -6.37 -18.65 -5.87
CA GLN A 461 -6.16 -19.92 -5.18
C GLN A 461 -4.92 -19.89 -4.28
N ALA A 462 -3.81 -19.34 -4.76
CA ALA A 462 -2.57 -19.21 -4.02
C ALA A 462 -2.74 -18.35 -2.77
N ALA A 463 -3.48 -17.23 -2.87
CA ALA A 463 -3.78 -16.39 -1.73
C ALA A 463 -4.54 -17.14 -0.63
N PHE A 464 -5.57 -17.90 -0.98
CA PHE A 464 -6.34 -18.69 -0.02
C PHE A 464 -5.54 -19.88 0.56
N ARG A 465 -4.73 -20.58 -0.24
CA ARG A 465 -3.81 -21.62 0.27
C ARG A 465 -2.82 -21.06 1.30
N ALA A 466 -2.44 -19.78 1.17
CA ALA A 466 -1.56 -19.11 2.12
C ALA A 466 -2.26 -18.64 3.39
N GLY A 467 -3.58 -18.80 3.50
CA GLY A 467 -4.37 -18.42 4.68
C GLY A 467 -4.94 -17.00 4.64
N ALA A 468 -5.11 -16.41 3.47
CA ALA A 468 -5.78 -15.11 3.33
C ALA A 468 -7.24 -15.16 3.85
N ASP A 469 -7.70 -14.07 4.45
CA ASP A 469 -9.10 -13.90 4.91
C ASP A 469 -10.03 -13.39 3.79
N GLY A 470 -9.50 -13.26 2.58
CA GLY A 470 -10.18 -12.77 1.40
C GLY A 470 -9.20 -12.26 0.36
N VAL A 471 -9.68 -11.66 -0.70
CA VAL A 471 -8.88 -11.03 -1.76
C VAL A 471 -9.51 -9.71 -2.20
N ILE A 472 -8.71 -8.81 -2.77
CA ILE A 472 -9.21 -7.58 -3.43
C ILE A 472 -8.74 -7.58 -4.87
N LEU A 473 -9.66 -7.69 -5.81
CA LEU A 473 -9.39 -7.62 -7.24
C LEU A 473 -8.97 -6.19 -7.60
N SER A 474 -7.81 -6.06 -8.23
CA SER A 474 -7.07 -4.81 -8.38
C SER A 474 -6.52 -4.66 -9.81
N ARG A 475 -6.27 -3.48 -10.32
CA ARG A 475 -6.20 -2.20 -9.62
C ARG A 475 -7.56 -1.48 -9.61
N LYS A 476 -8.31 -1.45 -10.72
CA LYS A 476 -9.64 -0.83 -10.86
C LYS A 476 -10.45 -1.55 -11.93
N TYR A 477 -11.74 -1.65 -11.70
CA TYR A 477 -12.65 -2.34 -12.62
C TYR A 477 -12.62 -1.79 -14.05
N SER A 478 -12.48 -0.47 -14.23
CA SER A 478 -12.43 0.17 -15.56
C SER A 478 -11.21 -0.19 -16.42
N GLU A 479 -10.37 -1.11 -16.00
CA GLU A 479 -9.27 -1.66 -16.82
C GLU A 479 -9.33 -3.19 -16.95
N MET A 480 -10.24 -3.87 -16.22
CA MET A 480 -10.34 -5.33 -16.18
C MET A 480 -11.12 -5.88 -17.38
N ARG A 481 -10.66 -6.97 -17.98
CA ARG A 481 -11.44 -7.74 -18.93
C ARG A 481 -12.40 -8.66 -18.20
N LEU A 482 -13.63 -8.81 -18.73
CA LEU A 482 -14.65 -9.64 -18.09
C LEU A 482 -14.24 -11.12 -17.98
N ALA A 483 -13.44 -11.63 -18.91
CA ALA A 483 -12.89 -12.98 -18.84
C ALA A 483 -12.00 -13.17 -17.60
N ASN A 484 -11.17 -12.17 -17.27
CA ASN A 484 -10.29 -12.20 -16.10
C ASN A 484 -11.06 -12.00 -14.80
N LEU A 485 -12.11 -11.18 -14.81
CA LEU A 485 -13.02 -11.05 -13.65
C LEU A 485 -13.71 -12.40 -13.34
N ARG A 486 -14.21 -13.11 -14.36
CA ARG A 486 -14.79 -14.47 -14.19
C ARG A 486 -13.78 -15.47 -13.63
N ALA A 487 -12.55 -15.44 -14.14
CA ALA A 487 -11.49 -16.33 -13.66
C ALA A 487 -11.17 -16.14 -12.18
N ALA A 488 -11.31 -14.90 -11.66
CA ALA A 488 -11.24 -14.67 -10.22
C ALA A 488 -12.33 -15.43 -9.47
N GLY A 489 -13.58 -15.39 -9.95
CA GLY A 489 -14.70 -16.16 -9.39
C GLY A 489 -14.52 -17.66 -9.48
N GLU A 490 -13.88 -18.17 -10.54
CA GLU A 490 -13.53 -19.58 -10.68
C GLU A 490 -12.48 -19.99 -9.64
N GLY A 491 -11.49 -19.14 -9.37
CA GLY A 491 -10.48 -19.37 -8.34
C GLY A 491 -11.02 -19.50 -6.91
N LEU A 492 -12.24 -19.00 -6.66
CA LEU A 492 -12.92 -19.12 -5.35
C LEU A 492 -13.57 -20.50 -5.11
N LYS A 493 -13.78 -21.30 -6.15
CA LYS A 493 -14.55 -22.56 -6.09
C LYS A 493 -13.72 -23.79 -5.72
N VAL A 494 -12.50 -23.62 -5.27
CA VAL A 494 -11.55 -24.70 -4.95
C VAL A 494 -11.47 -24.97 -3.44
#